data_d12cba8dfe6ccfd527bcfd90bf96eb3f
#
_entry.id   d12cba8dfe6ccfd527bcfd90bf96eb3f
#
_cell.length_a   1.000
_cell.length_b   1.000
_cell.length_c   1.000
_cell.angle_alpha   90.00
_cell.angle_beta   90.00
_cell.angle_gamma   90.00
#
_symmetry.space_group_name_H-M   'P 1'
#
loop_
_entity.id
_entity.type
_entity.pdbx_description
1 polymer ?
#
loop_
_entity_poly.entity_id
_entity_poly.type
_entity_poly.pdbx_seq_one_letter_code
_entity_poly.pdbx_strand_id
1 'polypeptide(L)'
;RLSLVGSEMCIRDRFYDVEDLTQVVRRAADILAMRIDTDAAVEIASRSRGTPRIANRLLRRVRDWADVHGDGHVNLEAARSALNVFDVDELGLDRLDRAVLDALIRGHGGGPVGVGTLAIAVGEEPGTIEEVCEPYLVRAGLMSRTGRGRVATAAAWEHLGLQAPPDAPGQMSLY
;
A
#
# COMPACT_ATOMS: atom_id res chain seq x y z
N ARG A 1 1.18 35.92 -35.89
CA ARG A 1 0.33 34.90 -35.28
C ARG A 1 1.26 33.88 -34.58
N LEU A 2 1.43 34.06 -33.28
CA LEU A 2 2.11 33.08 -32.45
C LEU A 2 1.10 31.98 -32.13
N SER A 3 1.29 30.82 -32.73
CA SER A 3 0.61 29.57 -32.36
C SER A 3 1.18 29.11 -31.05
N LEU A 4 0.41 29.25 -29.97
CA LEU A 4 0.67 28.52 -28.73
C LEU A 4 0.33 27.06 -28.98
N VAL A 5 1.36 26.28 -29.31
CA VAL A 5 1.27 24.84 -29.25
C VAL A 5 1.14 24.50 -27.76
N GLY A 6 -0.05 24.09 -27.36
CA GLY A 6 -0.30 23.61 -26.02
C GLY A 6 0.62 22.43 -25.73
N SER A 7 1.63 22.61 -24.90
CA SER A 7 2.32 21.52 -24.26
C SER A 7 1.34 20.90 -23.27
N GLU A 8 0.62 19.87 -23.71
CA GLU A 8 0.00 18.96 -22.79
C GLU A 8 1.13 18.31 -21.98
N MET A 9 1.40 18.91 -20.84
CA MET A 9 2.26 18.31 -19.85
C MET A 9 1.49 17.09 -19.33
N CYS A 10 1.65 15.95 -20.01
CA CYS A 10 1.22 14.67 -19.49
C CYS A 10 2.02 14.44 -18.20
N ILE A 11 1.48 14.87 -17.08
CA ILE A 11 1.91 14.42 -15.77
C ILE A 11 1.59 12.92 -15.75
N ARG A 12 2.52 12.10 -16.19
CA ARG A 12 2.49 10.67 -15.88
C ARG A 12 2.72 10.59 -14.39
N ASP A 13 1.67 10.37 -13.67
CA ASP A 13 1.69 10.04 -12.24
C ASP A 13 2.37 8.67 -12.10
N ARG A 14 3.70 8.67 -12.19
CA ARG A 14 4.51 7.48 -11.98
C ARG A 14 4.71 7.36 -10.48
N PHE A 15 4.25 6.26 -9.93
CA PHE A 15 4.65 5.90 -8.59
C PHE A 15 6.16 5.74 -8.55
N TYR A 16 6.75 6.18 -7.46
CA TYR A 16 8.17 6.04 -7.22
C TYR A 16 8.50 4.58 -6.95
N ASP A 17 9.65 4.12 -7.41
CA ASP A 17 10.18 2.84 -6.98
C ASP A 17 10.75 2.94 -5.55
N VAL A 18 11.16 1.79 -5.00
CA VAL A 18 11.65 1.72 -3.61
C VAL A 18 12.97 2.47 -3.47
N GLU A 19 13.81 2.47 -4.50
CA GLU A 19 15.12 3.14 -4.48
C GLU A 19 14.95 4.65 -4.42
N ASP A 20 14.12 5.23 -5.29
CA ASP A 20 13.78 6.64 -5.30
C ASP A 20 13.13 7.07 -3.98
N LEU A 21 12.18 6.28 -3.47
CA LEU A 21 11.54 6.57 -2.18
C LEU A 21 12.52 6.48 -1.00
N THR A 22 13.48 5.58 -1.06
CA THR A 22 14.54 5.50 -0.03
C THR A 22 15.34 6.80 0.01
N GLN A 23 15.66 7.39 -1.15
CA GLN A 23 16.33 8.69 -1.20
C GLN A 23 15.45 9.81 -0.61
N VAL A 24 14.15 9.78 -0.91
CA VAL A 24 13.19 10.74 -0.31
C VAL A 24 13.14 10.59 1.20
N VAL A 25 13.07 9.36 1.74
CA VAL A 25 13.05 9.06 3.18
C VAL A 25 14.32 9.55 3.84
N ARG A 26 15.50 9.26 3.27
CA ARG A 26 16.80 9.69 3.83
C ARG A 26 16.90 11.21 3.87
N ARG A 27 16.57 11.89 2.76
CA ARG A 27 16.57 13.34 2.71
C ARG A 27 15.61 13.96 3.74
N ALA A 28 14.44 13.38 3.92
CA ALA A 28 13.49 13.84 4.92
C ALA A 28 13.99 13.58 6.34
N ALA A 29 14.67 12.47 6.59
CA ALA A 29 15.30 12.18 7.88
C ALA A 29 16.41 13.19 8.21
N ASP A 30 17.25 13.55 7.23
CA ASP A 30 18.29 14.59 7.40
C ASP A 30 17.67 15.94 7.78
N ILE A 31 16.58 16.36 7.10
CA ILE A 31 15.87 17.60 7.41
C ILE A 31 15.28 17.58 8.83
N LEU A 32 14.82 16.40 9.29
CA LEU A 32 14.27 16.20 10.62
C LEU A 32 15.34 15.95 11.69
N ALA A 33 16.63 15.99 11.33
CA ALA A 33 17.78 15.66 12.17
C ALA A 33 17.66 14.28 12.86
N MET A 34 17.08 13.30 12.14
CA MET A 34 16.90 11.93 12.62
C MET A 34 18.14 11.09 12.34
N ARG A 35 18.47 10.21 13.29
CA ARG A 35 19.43 9.12 13.06
C ARG A 35 18.67 7.91 12.52
N ILE A 36 18.91 7.57 11.26
CA ILE A 36 18.25 6.43 10.59
C ILE A 36 19.26 5.59 9.82
N ASP A 37 19.17 4.28 9.95
CA ASP A 37 19.97 3.33 9.19
C ASP A 37 19.42 3.17 7.77
N THR A 38 20.30 2.80 6.83
CA THR A 38 19.91 2.67 5.42
C THR A 38 18.84 1.59 5.21
N ASP A 39 18.93 0.47 5.89
CA ASP A 39 17.97 -0.65 5.81
C ASP A 39 16.61 -0.28 6.42
N ALA A 40 16.59 0.53 7.49
CA ALA A 40 15.37 1.10 8.04
C ALA A 40 14.69 2.06 7.04
N ALA A 41 15.48 2.88 6.34
CA ALA A 41 14.94 3.76 5.30
C ALA A 41 14.35 2.97 4.12
N VAL A 42 15.00 1.88 3.70
CA VAL A 42 14.48 0.95 2.68
C VAL A 42 13.17 0.30 3.14
N GLU A 43 13.09 -0.15 4.39
CA GLU A 43 11.89 -0.75 4.97
C GLU A 43 10.70 0.22 4.97
N ILE A 44 10.91 1.48 5.35
CA ILE A 44 9.87 2.53 5.29
C ILE A 44 9.46 2.80 3.84
N ALA A 45 10.43 2.89 2.93
CA ALA A 45 10.18 3.13 1.50
C ALA A 45 9.37 2.00 0.86
N SER A 46 9.68 0.74 1.13
CA SER A 46 8.99 -0.43 0.58
C SER A 46 7.51 -0.45 0.97
N ARG A 47 7.17 -0.08 2.21
CA ARG A 47 5.79 -0.01 2.71
C ARG A 47 5.06 1.29 2.35
N SER A 48 5.70 2.19 1.58
CA SER A 48 5.15 3.52 1.26
C SER A 48 4.28 3.58 0.01
N ARG A 49 3.93 2.42 -0.57
CA ARG A 49 3.02 2.32 -1.73
C ARG A 49 3.45 3.17 -2.94
N GLY A 50 4.73 3.36 -3.17
CA GLY A 50 5.23 4.19 -4.28
C GLY A 50 4.93 5.69 -4.14
N THR A 51 4.59 6.19 -2.93
CA THR A 51 4.10 7.55 -2.73
C THR A 51 4.95 8.33 -1.71
N PRO A 52 5.62 9.44 -2.09
CA PRO A 52 6.42 10.25 -1.16
C PRO A 52 5.64 10.80 0.04
N ARG A 53 4.36 11.12 -0.15
CA ARG A 53 3.48 11.58 0.93
C ARG A 53 3.30 10.52 2.02
N ILE A 54 3.11 9.26 1.61
CA ILE A 54 2.98 8.13 2.55
C ILE A 54 4.33 7.86 3.21
N ALA A 55 5.43 7.86 2.46
CA ALA A 55 6.78 7.67 2.99
C ALA A 55 7.10 8.69 4.10
N ASN A 56 6.85 9.96 3.86
CA ASN A 56 7.05 11.01 4.85
C ASN A 56 6.13 10.87 6.08
N ARG A 57 4.89 10.39 5.90
CA ARG A 57 3.98 10.13 7.01
C ARG A 57 4.46 8.97 7.87
N LEU A 58 4.90 7.87 7.24
CA LEU A 58 5.44 6.71 7.94
C LEU A 58 6.74 7.07 8.67
N LEU A 59 7.65 7.80 8.02
CA LEU A 59 8.91 8.24 8.63
C LEU A 59 8.67 9.03 9.93
N ARG A 60 7.72 9.98 9.92
CA ARG A 60 7.39 10.75 11.13
C ARG A 60 6.86 9.86 12.25
N ARG A 61 5.98 8.91 11.94
CA ARG A 61 5.45 7.97 12.92
C ARG A 61 6.53 7.06 13.50
N VAL A 62 7.42 6.57 12.64
CA VAL A 62 8.56 5.74 13.07
C VAL A 62 9.49 6.54 13.97
N ARG A 63 9.76 7.82 13.66
CA ARG A 63 10.52 8.73 14.52
C ARG A 63 9.86 8.87 15.89
N ASP A 64 8.59 9.27 15.90
CA ASP A 64 7.86 9.51 17.16
C ASP A 64 7.83 8.24 18.03
N TRP A 65 7.74 7.07 17.41
CA TRP A 65 7.84 5.79 18.10
C TRP A 65 9.25 5.55 18.67
N ALA A 66 10.30 5.80 17.89
CA ALA A 66 11.69 5.61 18.32
C ALA A 66 12.10 6.58 19.43
N ASP A 67 11.60 7.81 19.41
CA ASP A 67 11.82 8.81 20.47
C ASP A 67 11.18 8.37 21.81
N VAL A 68 10.05 7.63 21.75
CA VAL A 68 9.34 7.17 22.96
C VAL A 68 9.89 5.85 23.49
N HIS A 69 10.30 4.93 22.61
CA HIS A 69 10.65 3.54 22.96
C HIS A 69 12.16 3.25 22.91
N GLY A 70 12.97 4.22 22.49
CA GLY A 70 14.41 4.06 22.33
C GLY A 70 15.19 5.36 22.60
N ASP A 71 16.32 5.47 21.94
CA ASP A 71 17.22 6.65 22.01
C ASP A 71 17.06 7.61 20.81
N GLY A 72 15.94 7.46 20.06
CA GLY A 72 15.67 8.22 18.86
C GLY A 72 16.47 7.74 17.62
N HIS A 73 17.22 6.63 17.71
CA HIS A 73 17.88 6.01 16.58
C HIS A 73 16.94 4.99 15.91
N VAL A 74 16.72 5.15 14.61
CA VAL A 74 15.85 4.29 13.82
C VAL A 74 16.71 3.26 13.08
N ASN A 75 16.88 2.09 13.68
CA ASN A 75 17.39 0.90 13.02
C ASN A 75 16.25 0.08 12.40
N LEU A 76 16.55 -1.00 11.69
CA LEU A 76 15.58 -1.85 11.01
C LEU A 76 14.53 -2.44 11.98
N GLU A 77 14.96 -2.87 13.16
CA GLU A 77 14.05 -3.44 14.17
C GLU A 77 13.07 -2.41 14.71
N ALA A 78 13.56 -1.20 15.02
CA ALA A 78 12.71 -0.08 15.44
C ALA A 78 11.71 0.31 14.35
N ALA A 79 12.15 0.37 13.08
CA ALA A 79 11.27 0.66 11.96
C ALA A 79 10.15 -0.39 11.81
N ARG A 80 10.49 -1.67 11.85
CA ARG A 80 9.51 -2.77 11.78
C ARG A 80 8.54 -2.77 12.94
N SER A 81 9.04 -2.60 14.15
CA SER A 81 8.22 -2.53 15.36
C SER A 81 7.22 -1.38 15.30
N ALA A 82 7.68 -0.20 14.92
CA ALA A 82 6.83 0.96 14.75
C ALA A 82 5.76 0.73 13.66
N LEU A 83 6.13 0.25 12.48
CA LEU A 83 5.21 -0.01 11.38
C LEU A 83 4.14 -1.04 11.76
N ASN A 84 4.51 -2.07 12.52
CA ASN A 84 3.55 -3.05 13.05
C ASN A 84 2.55 -2.42 14.04
N VAL A 85 3.02 -1.54 14.94
CA VAL A 85 2.14 -0.80 15.87
C VAL A 85 1.15 0.09 15.11
N PHE A 86 1.54 0.60 13.95
CA PHE A 86 0.67 1.41 13.08
C PHE A 86 -0.14 0.59 12.07
N ASP A 87 -0.21 -0.73 12.25
CA ASP A 87 -0.98 -1.64 11.40
C ASP A 87 -0.61 -1.57 9.90
N VAL A 88 0.64 -1.29 9.59
CA VAL A 88 1.17 -1.31 8.21
C VAL A 88 1.95 -2.59 7.98
N ASP A 89 1.45 -3.47 7.13
CA ASP A 89 2.07 -4.75 6.84
C ASP A 89 3.25 -4.66 5.84
N GLU A 90 3.82 -5.80 5.47
CA GLU A 90 4.99 -5.88 4.58
C GLU A 90 4.74 -5.32 3.18
N LEU A 91 3.53 -5.41 2.68
CA LEU A 91 3.11 -4.80 1.42
C LEU A 91 2.68 -3.33 1.57
N GLY A 92 2.70 -2.79 2.78
CA GLY A 92 2.21 -1.44 3.06
C GLY A 92 0.69 -1.35 3.12
N LEU A 93 -0.03 -2.46 3.28
CA LEU A 93 -1.48 -2.44 3.49
C LEU A 93 -1.78 -1.96 4.91
N ASP A 94 -2.74 -1.06 5.03
CA ASP A 94 -3.26 -0.66 6.32
C ASP A 94 -4.45 -1.52 6.75
N ARG A 95 -5.02 -1.19 7.89
CA ARG A 95 -6.17 -1.92 8.45
C ARG A 95 -7.35 -1.98 7.50
N LEU A 96 -7.63 -0.90 6.77
CA LEU A 96 -8.79 -0.84 5.88
C LEU A 96 -8.57 -1.69 4.63
N ASP A 97 -7.38 -1.64 4.03
CA ASP A 97 -7.06 -2.50 2.87
C ASP A 97 -7.20 -3.98 3.21
N ARG A 98 -6.65 -4.39 4.37
CA ARG A 98 -6.77 -5.77 4.83
C ARG A 98 -8.20 -6.18 5.11
N ALA A 99 -9.01 -5.27 5.71
CA ALA A 99 -10.42 -5.53 5.94
C ALA A 99 -11.19 -5.71 4.64
N VAL A 100 -10.89 -4.91 3.60
CA VAL A 100 -11.49 -5.05 2.26
C VAL A 100 -11.11 -6.38 1.61
N LEU A 101 -9.84 -6.79 1.68
CA LEU A 101 -9.41 -8.09 1.15
C LEU A 101 -10.01 -9.25 1.94
N ASP A 102 -10.09 -9.15 3.26
CA ASP A 102 -10.69 -10.17 4.12
C ASP A 102 -12.18 -10.33 3.85
N ALA A 103 -12.92 -9.23 3.73
CA ALA A 103 -14.33 -9.24 3.34
C ALA A 103 -14.53 -9.85 1.94
N LEU A 104 -13.68 -9.50 0.98
CA LEU A 104 -13.75 -10.05 -0.39
C LEU A 104 -13.47 -11.56 -0.41
N ILE A 105 -12.47 -12.01 0.34
CA ILE A 105 -12.01 -13.42 0.31
C ILE A 105 -12.85 -14.27 1.26
N ARG A 106 -12.89 -13.97 2.55
CA ARG A 106 -13.58 -14.79 3.56
C ARG A 106 -15.10 -14.59 3.51
N GLY A 107 -15.55 -13.35 3.27
CA GLY A 107 -16.95 -13.02 3.21
C GLY A 107 -17.63 -13.47 1.91
N HIS A 108 -16.92 -13.45 0.80
CA HIS A 108 -17.49 -13.62 -0.54
C HIS A 108 -16.74 -14.59 -1.45
N GLY A 109 -15.86 -15.42 -0.91
CA GLY A 109 -15.15 -16.47 -1.67
C GLY A 109 -14.24 -15.94 -2.79
N GLY A 110 -13.75 -14.69 -2.67
CA GLY A 110 -12.90 -14.04 -3.66
C GLY A 110 -13.66 -13.26 -4.74
N GLY A 111 -14.97 -13.20 -4.69
CA GLY A 111 -15.80 -12.41 -5.59
C GLY A 111 -16.35 -13.16 -6.80
N PRO A 112 -16.98 -12.46 -7.76
CA PRO A 112 -17.06 -11.00 -7.94
C PRO A 112 -18.06 -10.30 -7.00
N VAL A 113 -17.66 -9.18 -6.40
CA VAL A 113 -18.43 -8.40 -5.41
C VAL A 113 -18.52 -6.93 -5.80
N GLY A 114 -19.71 -6.35 -5.66
CA GLY A 114 -19.93 -4.92 -5.85
C GLY A 114 -19.28 -4.09 -4.75
N VAL A 115 -18.80 -2.87 -5.06
CA VAL A 115 -18.17 -1.99 -4.07
C VAL A 115 -19.11 -1.66 -2.91
N GLY A 116 -20.39 -1.44 -3.16
CA GLY A 116 -21.37 -1.17 -2.10
C GLY A 116 -21.48 -2.30 -1.09
N THR A 117 -21.39 -3.56 -1.54
CA THR A 117 -21.40 -4.71 -0.64
C THR A 117 -20.14 -4.79 0.21
N LEU A 118 -18.96 -4.51 -0.39
CA LEU A 118 -17.70 -4.43 0.34
C LEU A 118 -17.72 -3.29 1.36
N ALA A 119 -18.24 -2.12 0.97
CA ALA A 119 -18.36 -0.96 1.83
C ALA A 119 -19.19 -1.26 3.08
N ILE A 120 -20.34 -1.88 2.92
CA ILE A 120 -21.19 -2.32 4.03
C ILE A 120 -20.44 -3.33 4.92
N ALA A 121 -19.73 -4.28 4.31
CA ALA A 121 -19.01 -5.32 5.07
C ALA A 121 -17.87 -4.75 5.95
N VAL A 122 -17.20 -3.68 5.51
CA VAL A 122 -16.10 -3.05 6.26
C VAL A 122 -16.53 -1.82 7.05
N GLY A 123 -17.79 -1.37 6.93
CA GLY A 123 -18.32 -0.21 7.64
C GLY A 123 -17.82 1.13 7.10
N GLU A 124 -17.59 1.22 5.78
CA GLU A 124 -17.08 2.41 5.10
C GLU A 124 -18.00 2.87 3.98
N GLU A 125 -17.75 4.09 3.48
CA GLU A 125 -18.43 4.60 2.29
C GLU A 125 -17.85 3.97 1.00
N PRO A 126 -18.67 3.65 -0.01
CA PRO A 126 -18.19 3.09 -1.28
C PRO A 126 -17.09 3.93 -1.93
N GLY A 127 -17.22 5.27 -1.89
CA GLY A 127 -16.22 6.21 -2.40
C GLY A 127 -14.86 6.06 -1.71
N THR A 128 -14.81 5.83 -0.40
CA THR A 128 -13.57 5.59 0.32
C THR A 128 -12.83 4.37 -0.22
N ILE A 129 -13.55 3.28 -0.48
CA ILE A 129 -12.94 2.08 -1.05
C ILE A 129 -12.41 2.35 -2.46
N GLU A 130 -13.20 3.01 -3.31
CA GLU A 130 -12.84 3.28 -4.71
C GLU A 130 -11.66 4.25 -4.86
N GLU A 131 -11.55 5.24 -3.97
CA GLU A 131 -10.56 6.30 -4.08
C GLU A 131 -9.28 6.02 -3.26
N VAL A 132 -9.40 5.29 -2.15
CA VAL A 132 -8.28 5.10 -1.20
C VAL A 132 -7.69 3.69 -1.29
N CYS A 133 -8.52 2.64 -1.21
CA CYS A 133 -8.04 1.26 -1.12
C CYS A 133 -7.81 0.62 -2.50
N GLU A 134 -8.83 0.67 -3.34
CA GLU A 134 -8.86 -0.05 -4.61
C GLU A 134 -7.70 0.30 -5.56
N PRO A 135 -7.30 1.58 -5.74
CA PRO A 135 -6.20 1.91 -6.65
C PRO A 135 -4.88 1.26 -6.25
N TYR A 136 -4.65 1.13 -4.94
CA TYR A 136 -3.46 0.45 -4.47
C TYR A 136 -3.58 -1.07 -4.57
N LEU A 137 -4.68 -1.66 -4.13
CA LEU A 137 -4.91 -3.11 -4.19
C LEU A 137 -4.84 -3.65 -5.61
N VAL A 138 -5.39 -2.92 -6.59
CA VAL A 138 -5.30 -3.29 -8.01
C VAL A 138 -3.86 -3.19 -8.52
N ARG A 139 -3.16 -2.12 -8.19
CA ARG A 139 -1.76 -1.94 -8.59
C ARG A 139 -0.83 -2.97 -7.96
N ALA A 140 -1.05 -3.31 -6.69
CA ALA A 140 -0.30 -4.35 -5.99
C ALA A 140 -0.62 -5.76 -6.49
N GLY A 141 -1.56 -5.89 -7.45
CA GLY A 141 -1.96 -7.18 -8.00
C GLY A 141 -2.78 -8.04 -7.04
N LEU A 142 -3.36 -7.45 -5.99
CA LEU A 142 -4.15 -8.18 -4.99
C LEU A 142 -5.64 -8.23 -5.35
N MET A 143 -6.11 -7.27 -6.17
CA MET A 143 -7.49 -7.17 -6.60
C MET A 143 -7.58 -6.91 -8.09
N SER A 144 -8.62 -7.44 -8.72
CA SER A 144 -8.98 -7.14 -10.12
C SER A 144 -10.38 -6.57 -10.21
N ARG A 145 -10.58 -5.58 -11.11
CA ARG A 145 -11.89 -5.06 -11.49
C ARG A 145 -12.43 -5.83 -12.67
N THR A 146 -13.66 -6.32 -12.57
CA THR A 146 -14.37 -6.96 -13.66
C THR A 146 -15.71 -6.24 -13.90
N GLY A 147 -16.35 -6.51 -15.03
CA GLY A 147 -17.69 -5.97 -15.31
C GLY A 147 -18.77 -6.40 -14.29
N ARG A 148 -18.52 -7.47 -13.51
CA ARG A 148 -19.42 -7.98 -12.48
C ARG A 148 -19.04 -7.54 -11.07
N GLY A 149 -17.87 -6.94 -10.86
CA GLY A 149 -17.40 -6.49 -9.54
C GLY A 149 -15.92 -6.75 -9.32
N ARG A 150 -15.51 -6.63 -8.06
CA ARG A 150 -14.14 -6.82 -7.58
C ARG A 150 -13.90 -8.29 -7.30
N VAL A 151 -12.71 -8.77 -7.69
CA VAL A 151 -12.29 -10.17 -7.52
C VAL A 151 -10.90 -10.19 -6.90
N ALA A 152 -10.70 -11.05 -5.91
CA ALA A 152 -9.38 -11.28 -5.32
C ALA A 152 -8.50 -12.10 -6.28
N THR A 153 -7.23 -11.73 -6.38
CA THR A 153 -6.24 -12.50 -7.14
C THR A 153 -5.65 -13.62 -6.29
N ALA A 154 -4.93 -14.57 -6.91
CA ALA A 154 -4.20 -15.59 -6.19
C ALA A 154 -3.23 -15.00 -5.15
N ALA A 155 -2.54 -13.89 -5.50
CA ALA A 155 -1.64 -13.19 -4.59
C ALA A 155 -2.33 -12.64 -3.34
N ALA A 156 -3.60 -12.22 -3.45
CA ALA A 156 -4.36 -11.77 -2.27
C ALA A 156 -4.68 -12.93 -1.31
N TRP A 157 -4.97 -14.10 -1.83
CA TRP A 157 -5.17 -15.29 -1.02
C TRP A 157 -3.90 -15.70 -0.29
N GLU A 158 -2.77 -15.73 -0.99
CA GLU A 158 -1.45 -16.02 -0.41
C GLU A 158 -1.07 -15.02 0.67
N HIS A 159 -1.32 -13.73 0.43
CA HIS A 159 -1.04 -12.67 1.41
C HIS A 159 -1.83 -12.84 2.72
N LEU A 160 -3.06 -13.34 2.65
CA LEU A 160 -3.85 -13.67 3.84
C LEU A 160 -3.55 -15.08 4.41
N GLY A 161 -2.53 -15.79 3.90
CA GLY A 161 -2.16 -17.13 4.31
C GLY A 161 -3.20 -18.19 3.94
N LEU A 162 -3.98 -17.95 2.88
CA LEU A 162 -5.03 -18.84 2.40
C LEU A 162 -4.67 -19.46 1.06
N GLN A 163 -5.21 -20.63 0.77
CA GLN A 163 -5.04 -21.27 -0.53
C GLN A 163 -6.03 -20.68 -1.54
N ALA A 164 -5.51 -20.19 -2.65
CA ALA A 164 -6.34 -19.66 -3.74
C ALA A 164 -7.12 -20.79 -4.44
N PRO A 165 -8.38 -20.55 -4.82
CA PRO A 165 -9.10 -21.50 -5.66
C PRO A 165 -8.47 -21.60 -7.06
N PRO A 166 -8.64 -22.73 -7.79
CA PRO A 166 -7.97 -22.98 -9.08
C PRO A 166 -8.27 -21.95 -10.17
N ASP A 167 -9.39 -21.27 -10.08
CA ASP A 167 -9.91 -20.28 -11.01
C ASP A 167 -9.65 -18.83 -10.55
N ALA A 168 -8.88 -18.63 -9.48
CA ALA A 168 -8.52 -17.30 -9.01
C ALA A 168 -7.71 -16.53 -10.07
N PRO A 169 -8.05 -15.25 -10.37
CA PRO A 169 -7.30 -14.45 -11.31
C PRO A 169 -5.82 -14.34 -10.92
N GLY A 170 -4.92 -14.44 -11.90
CA GLY A 170 -3.48 -14.37 -11.66
C GLY A 170 -2.80 -15.71 -11.38
N GLN A 171 -3.54 -16.82 -11.25
CA GLN A 171 -2.95 -18.14 -11.36
C GLN A 171 -2.60 -18.42 -12.82
N MET A 172 -1.30 -18.46 -13.15
CA MET A 172 -0.86 -18.92 -14.46
C MET A 172 -1.23 -20.40 -14.58
N SER A 173 -2.17 -20.71 -15.47
CA SER A 173 -2.43 -22.08 -15.89
C SER A 173 -1.15 -22.63 -16.54
N LEU A 174 -0.51 -23.57 -15.89
CA LEU A 174 0.61 -24.36 -16.44
C LEU A 174 0.04 -25.48 -17.32
N TYR A 175 -0.63 -25.10 -18.45
CA TYR A 175 -0.97 -26.04 -19.49
C TYR A 175 -0.68 -25.41 -20.86
#